data_ae88f1d22bb5571a19ec52649d84cc54
#
_entry.id   ae88f1d22bb5571a19ec52649d84cc54
#
_cell.length_a   1.000
_cell.length_b   1.000
_cell.length_c   1.000
_cell.angle_alpha   90.00
_cell.angle_beta   90.00
_cell.angle_gamma   90.00
#
_symmetry.space_group_name_H-M   'P 1'
#
loop_
_entity.id
_entity.type
_entity.pdbx_description
1 polymer ?
#
loop_
_entity_poly.entity_id
_entity_poly.type
_entity_poly.pdbx_seq_one_letter_code
_entity_poly.pdbx_strand_id
1 'polypeptide(L)'
;MKLCVCVDKNRGMMFFGKRTSQDRVQRAEMLNLIGNNRLWVSSYSESLFEAVENIIVDDNFFQKAAEDEYCFVEDQEIDLSGCSTVILYNWNRNYPADKFFPYDLKKSGYKLVSKRDFVGSSHEKITEEIYEKRATK
;
A
#
# COMPACT_ATOMS: atom_id res chain seq x y z
N MET A 1 0.83 8.41 9.77
CA MET A 1 0.49 8.21 8.34
C MET A 1 -0.27 6.90 8.14
N LYS A 2 -0.94 6.78 7.03
CA LYS A 2 -1.64 5.56 6.62
C LYS A 2 -0.91 4.99 5.40
N LEU A 3 -0.48 3.74 5.50
CA LEU A 3 0.35 3.09 4.50
C LEU A 3 -0.50 2.22 3.57
N CYS A 4 -0.33 2.40 2.27
CA CYS A 4 -0.94 1.55 1.25
C CYS A 4 0.15 0.71 0.59
N VAL A 5 -0.09 -0.59 0.43
CA VAL A 5 0.86 -1.49 -0.20
C VAL A 5 0.14 -2.62 -0.95
N CYS A 6 0.66 -2.98 -2.12
CA CYS A 6 0.15 -4.10 -2.90
C CYS A 6 1.10 -5.30 -2.75
N VAL A 7 0.54 -6.47 -2.51
CA VAL A 7 1.30 -7.70 -2.31
C VAL A 7 0.66 -8.85 -3.09
N ASP A 8 1.45 -9.87 -3.42
CA ASP A 8 0.92 -11.12 -3.95
C ASP A 8 0.59 -12.09 -2.81
N LYS A 9 0.22 -13.33 -3.14
CA LYS A 9 -0.12 -14.36 -2.14
C LYS A 9 1.01 -14.66 -1.17
N ASN A 10 2.25 -14.49 -1.60
CA ASN A 10 3.45 -14.76 -0.80
C ASN A 10 4.05 -13.48 -0.22
N ARG A 11 3.28 -12.37 -0.20
CA ARG A 11 3.73 -11.06 0.27
C ARG A 11 4.78 -10.42 -0.62
N GLY A 12 4.94 -10.88 -1.86
CA GLY A 12 5.87 -10.30 -2.82
C GLY A 12 5.43 -8.91 -3.26
N MET A 13 6.37 -8.00 -3.41
CA MET A 13 6.14 -6.62 -3.80
C MET A 13 6.87 -6.26 -5.11
N MET A 14 8.12 -6.69 -5.24
CA MET A 14 8.99 -6.30 -6.34
C MET A 14 9.79 -7.50 -6.84
N PHE A 15 10.21 -7.44 -8.11
CA PHE A 15 11.10 -8.43 -8.71
C PHE A 15 12.06 -7.71 -9.65
N PHE A 16 13.36 -7.85 -9.40
CA PHE A 16 14.43 -7.18 -10.17
C PHE A 16 14.18 -5.67 -10.31
N GLY A 17 13.80 -5.01 -9.21
CA GLY A 17 13.57 -3.57 -9.18
C GLY A 17 12.29 -3.11 -9.85
N LYS A 18 11.38 -4.03 -10.19
CA LYS A 18 10.09 -3.69 -10.82
C LYS A 18 8.93 -4.23 -9.98
N ARG A 19 7.80 -3.53 -10.02
CA ARG A 19 6.58 -4.02 -9.35
C ARG A 19 6.16 -5.35 -9.96
N THR A 20 5.64 -6.24 -9.12
CA THR A 20 5.19 -7.56 -9.58
C THR A 20 3.91 -7.48 -10.40
N SER A 21 3.06 -6.51 -10.12
CA SER A 21 1.82 -6.30 -10.85
C SER A 21 1.27 -4.91 -10.62
N GLN A 22 0.26 -4.54 -11.37
CA GLN A 22 -0.52 -3.33 -11.18
C GLN A 22 -1.94 -3.56 -11.72
N ASP A 23 -2.88 -2.73 -11.27
CA ASP A 23 -4.27 -2.86 -11.66
C ASP A 23 -4.95 -1.50 -11.57
N ARG A 24 -5.59 -1.10 -12.67
CA ARG A 24 -6.24 0.21 -12.77
C ARG A 24 -7.41 0.34 -11.80
N VAL A 25 -8.19 -0.72 -11.60
CA VAL A 25 -9.32 -0.70 -10.68
C VAL A 25 -8.83 -0.64 -9.24
N GLN A 26 -7.75 -1.37 -8.90
CA GLN A 26 -7.15 -1.28 -7.58
C GLN A 26 -6.72 0.16 -7.29
N ARG A 27 -6.05 0.83 -8.23
CA ARG A 27 -5.66 2.23 -8.03
C ARG A 27 -6.85 3.14 -7.81
N ALA A 28 -7.92 2.96 -8.61
CA ALA A 28 -9.13 3.76 -8.48
C ALA A 28 -9.80 3.56 -7.11
N GLU A 29 -9.88 2.31 -6.64
CA GLU A 29 -10.44 2.00 -5.31
C GLU A 29 -9.61 2.62 -4.19
N MET A 30 -8.29 2.55 -4.29
CA MET A 30 -7.37 3.16 -3.33
C MET A 30 -7.51 4.69 -3.32
N LEU A 31 -7.54 5.31 -4.49
CA LEU A 31 -7.69 6.77 -4.60
C LEU A 31 -9.05 7.24 -4.07
N ASN A 32 -10.10 6.44 -4.27
CA ASN A 32 -11.42 6.73 -3.70
C ASN A 32 -11.38 6.71 -2.17
N LEU A 33 -10.68 5.75 -1.60
CA LEU A 33 -10.49 5.65 -0.13
C LEU A 33 -9.71 6.85 0.41
N ILE A 34 -8.65 7.26 -0.30
CA ILE A 34 -7.79 8.39 0.10
C ILE A 34 -8.56 9.72 0.01
N GLY A 35 -9.43 9.84 -0.97
CA GLY A 35 -10.21 11.07 -1.18
C GLY A 35 -9.32 12.27 -1.45
N ASN A 36 -9.54 13.36 -0.72
CA ASN A 36 -8.78 14.61 -0.88
C ASN A 36 -7.55 14.70 0.00
N ASN A 37 -7.25 13.66 0.78
CA ASN A 37 -6.04 13.64 1.60
C ASN A 37 -4.79 13.54 0.72
N ARG A 38 -3.67 14.01 1.24
CA ARG A 38 -2.40 13.92 0.50
C ARG A 38 -1.95 12.48 0.37
N LEU A 39 -1.45 12.15 -0.81
CA LEU A 39 -0.86 10.86 -1.12
C LEU A 39 0.62 11.07 -1.45
N TRP A 40 1.48 10.49 -0.64
CA TRP A 40 2.93 10.53 -0.86
C TRP A 40 3.33 9.27 -1.62
N VAL A 41 4.15 9.46 -2.65
CA VAL A 41 4.68 8.35 -3.46
C VAL A 41 6.16 8.58 -3.71
N SER A 42 6.88 7.49 -4.03
CA SER A 42 8.28 7.60 -4.46
C SER A 42 8.35 8.08 -5.91
N SER A 43 9.54 8.50 -6.33
CA SER A 43 9.80 8.83 -7.73
C SER A 43 9.54 7.65 -8.65
N TYR A 44 9.78 6.42 -8.18
CA TYR A 44 9.49 5.21 -8.95
C TYR A 44 7.99 5.05 -9.23
N SER A 45 7.15 5.37 -8.24
CA SER A 45 5.70 5.17 -8.32
C SER A 45 4.95 6.31 -9.00
N GLU A 46 5.59 7.43 -9.22
CA GLU A 46 4.95 8.66 -9.71
C GLU A 46 4.13 8.44 -10.99
N SER A 47 4.65 7.65 -11.93
CA SER A 47 3.98 7.43 -13.22
C SER A 47 2.63 6.74 -13.11
N LEU A 48 2.34 6.06 -12.00
CA LEU A 48 1.03 5.45 -11.77
C LEU A 48 -0.04 6.48 -11.44
N PHE A 49 0.34 7.71 -11.08
CA PHE A 49 -0.57 8.72 -10.53
C PHE A 49 -0.50 10.05 -11.27
N GLU A 50 -0.22 10.05 -12.57
CA GLU A 50 0.03 11.24 -13.37
C GLU A 50 -1.13 12.26 -13.36
N ALA A 51 -2.36 11.79 -13.28
CA ALA A 51 -3.54 12.67 -13.29
C ALA A 51 -4.09 12.97 -11.90
N VAL A 52 -3.33 12.67 -10.85
CA VAL A 52 -3.78 12.84 -9.46
C VAL A 52 -3.22 14.14 -8.88
N GLU A 53 -4.12 15.05 -8.46
CA GLU A 53 -3.72 16.40 -8.01
C GLU A 53 -3.12 16.44 -6.60
N ASN A 54 -3.58 15.56 -5.71
CA ASN A 54 -3.17 15.57 -4.29
C ASN A 54 -1.95 14.70 -4.01
N ILE A 55 -1.10 14.48 -5.01
CA ILE A 55 0.09 13.64 -4.90
C ILE A 55 1.31 14.47 -4.53
N ILE A 56 2.17 13.93 -3.66
CA ILE A 56 3.48 14.47 -3.34
C ILE A 56 4.52 13.41 -3.64
N VAL A 57 5.50 13.75 -4.47
CA VAL A 57 6.58 12.84 -4.83
C VAL A 57 7.79 13.14 -3.95
N ASP A 58 8.14 12.17 -3.09
CA ASP A 58 9.29 12.31 -2.17
C ASP A 58 9.74 10.92 -1.73
N ASP A 59 10.99 10.58 -2.00
CA ASP A 59 11.53 9.26 -1.64
C ASP A 59 11.71 9.07 -0.14
N ASN A 60 11.60 10.14 0.65
CA ASN A 60 11.69 10.09 2.12
C ASN A 60 10.34 10.26 2.81
N PHE A 61 9.26 9.82 2.20
CA PHE A 61 7.92 10.08 2.73
C PHE A 61 7.67 9.47 4.12
N PHE A 62 8.33 8.38 4.50
CA PHE A 62 8.18 7.82 5.85
C PHE A 62 8.60 8.79 6.96
N GLN A 63 9.44 9.77 6.64
CA GLN A 63 9.94 10.76 7.59
C GLN A 63 9.18 12.08 7.55
N LYS A 64 8.30 12.27 6.57
CA LYS A 64 7.66 13.56 6.28
C LYS A 64 6.15 13.55 6.32
N ALA A 65 5.50 12.44 5.99
CA ALA A 65 4.04 12.39 5.91
C ALA A 65 3.41 12.57 7.28
N ALA A 66 2.32 13.33 7.32
CA ALA A 66 1.58 13.61 8.56
C ALA A 66 0.60 12.50 8.89
N GLU A 67 -0.03 12.59 10.07
CA GLU A 67 -0.84 11.52 10.66
C GLU A 67 -2.03 11.11 9.80
N ASP A 68 -2.70 12.06 9.17
CA ASP A 68 -3.87 11.81 8.33
C ASP A 68 -3.54 11.71 6.84
N GLU A 69 -2.26 11.67 6.49
CA GLU A 69 -1.80 11.54 5.12
C GLU A 69 -1.50 10.09 4.77
N TYR A 70 -1.58 9.78 3.48
CA TYR A 70 -1.38 8.44 2.95
C TYR A 70 -0.04 8.33 2.24
N CYS A 71 0.56 7.15 2.29
CA CYS A 71 1.78 6.83 1.55
C CYS A 71 1.55 5.54 0.77
N PHE A 72 1.97 5.52 -0.49
CA PHE A 72 1.95 4.31 -1.31
C PHE A 72 3.39 3.83 -1.47
N VAL A 73 3.70 2.66 -0.94
CA VAL A 73 5.05 2.11 -0.97
C VAL A 73 5.16 0.98 -1.98
N GLU A 74 6.23 1.01 -2.79
CA GLU A 74 6.57 -0.09 -3.70
C GLU A 74 8.02 -0.52 -3.54
N ASP A 75 8.96 0.41 -3.73
CA ASP A 75 10.39 0.11 -3.85
C ASP A 75 11.22 0.44 -2.63
N GLN A 76 10.62 1.08 -1.63
CA GLN A 76 11.35 1.54 -0.45
C GLN A 76 11.28 0.53 0.68
N GLU A 77 12.23 0.61 1.60
CA GLU A 77 12.16 -0.11 2.86
C GLU A 77 10.99 0.43 3.68
N ILE A 78 10.22 -0.46 4.29
CA ILE A 78 9.02 -0.09 5.03
C ILE A 78 9.36 0.16 6.49
N ASP A 79 8.99 1.35 6.97
CA ASP A 79 9.10 1.73 8.37
C ASP A 79 7.69 1.90 8.94
N LEU A 80 7.25 0.96 9.78
CA LEU A 80 5.92 0.98 10.37
C LEU A 80 5.80 1.91 11.58
N SER A 81 6.89 2.44 12.11
CA SER A 81 6.87 3.17 13.38
C SER A 81 5.93 4.37 13.39
N GLY A 82 5.77 5.04 12.26
CA GLY A 82 4.85 6.18 12.12
C GLY A 82 3.51 5.83 11.48
N CYS A 83 3.22 4.55 11.26
CA CYS A 83 2.02 4.13 10.55
C CYS A 83 0.92 3.73 11.53
N SER A 84 -0.17 4.53 11.57
CA SER A 84 -1.36 4.22 12.38
C SER A 84 -2.25 3.17 11.69
N THR A 85 -2.20 3.12 10.38
CA THR A 85 -3.05 2.27 9.54
C THR A 85 -2.22 1.67 8.43
N VAL A 86 -2.45 0.40 8.12
CA VAL A 86 -1.84 -0.28 6.96
C VAL A 86 -2.96 -0.88 6.12
N ILE A 87 -2.96 -0.52 4.85
CA ILE A 87 -3.95 -0.98 3.87
C ILE A 87 -3.23 -1.88 2.88
N LEU A 88 -3.54 -3.18 2.92
CA LEU A 88 -2.96 -4.19 2.05
C LEU A 88 -3.91 -4.53 0.92
N TYR A 89 -3.40 -4.49 -0.30
CA TYR A 89 -4.10 -5.01 -1.47
C TYR A 89 -3.40 -6.28 -1.92
N ASN A 90 -4.10 -7.41 -1.84
CA ASN A 90 -3.56 -8.71 -2.23
C ASN A 90 -4.09 -9.06 -3.62
N TRP A 91 -3.17 -9.27 -4.58
CA TRP A 91 -3.52 -9.66 -5.95
C TRP A 91 -4.19 -11.03 -6.03
N ASN A 92 -4.05 -11.86 -4.99
CA ASN A 92 -4.53 -13.24 -4.95
C ASN A 92 -3.94 -14.09 -6.08
N ARG A 93 -2.71 -13.78 -6.44
CA ARG A 93 -1.90 -14.51 -7.42
C ARG A 93 -0.47 -14.60 -6.90
N ASN A 94 0.27 -15.56 -7.43
CA ASN A 94 1.70 -15.71 -7.17
C ASN A 94 2.49 -15.11 -8.33
N TYR A 95 3.48 -14.28 -8.01
CA TYR A 95 4.41 -13.72 -8.98
C TYR A 95 5.83 -13.99 -8.52
N PRO A 96 6.82 -14.06 -9.44
CA PRO A 96 8.21 -14.02 -9.03
C PRO A 96 8.47 -12.74 -8.23
N ALA A 97 9.16 -12.86 -7.09
CA ALA A 97 9.48 -11.71 -6.27
C ALA A 97 10.79 -11.92 -5.53
N ASP A 98 11.52 -10.82 -5.30
CA ASP A 98 12.75 -10.81 -4.49
C ASP A 98 12.70 -9.73 -3.41
N LYS A 99 11.63 -8.93 -3.37
CA LYS A 99 11.34 -8.00 -2.28
C LYS A 99 9.95 -8.30 -1.74
N PHE A 100 9.84 -8.46 -0.44
CA PHE A 100 8.62 -8.89 0.23
C PHE A 100 8.20 -7.90 1.30
N PHE A 101 6.90 -7.86 1.60
CA PHE A 101 6.38 -7.16 2.77
C PHE A 101 6.79 -7.97 4.00
N PRO A 102 7.66 -7.41 4.87
CA PRO A 102 8.37 -8.22 5.85
C PRO A 102 7.64 -8.41 7.19
N TYR A 103 6.45 -7.83 7.36
CA TYR A 103 5.80 -7.79 8.66
C TYR A 103 4.59 -8.69 8.73
N ASP A 104 4.46 -9.40 9.86
CA ASP A 104 3.19 -9.98 10.30
C ASP A 104 2.48 -8.89 11.09
N LEU A 105 1.44 -8.29 10.51
CA LEU A 105 0.80 -7.11 11.08
C LEU A 105 0.16 -7.39 12.43
N LYS A 106 -0.44 -8.56 12.63
CA LYS A 106 -1.04 -8.91 13.91
C LYS A 106 0.02 -9.01 15.01
N LYS A 107 1.17 -9.60 14.70
CA LYS A 107 2.30 -9.67 15.63
C LYS A 107 2.98 -8.32 15.83
N SER A 108 2.84 -7.42 14.87
CA SER A 108 3.44 -6.07 14.92
C SER A 108 2.54 -5.04 15.61
N GLY A 109 1.46 -5.49 16.25
CA GLY A 109 0.60 -4.62 17.04
C GLY A 109 -0.59 -4.03 16.30
N TYR A 110 -0.96 -4.59 15.15
CA TYR A 110 -2.12 -4.14 14.37
C TYR A 110 -3.25 -5.15 14.47
N LYS A 111 -4.48 -4.68 14.29
CA LYS A 111 -5.65 -5.54 14.18
C LYS A 111 -6.36 -5.30 12.85
N LEU A 112 -6.91 -6.34 12.28
CA LEU A 112 -7.71 -6.26 11.06
C LEU A 112 -9.08 -5.65 11.39
N VAL A 113 -9.41 -4.52 10.76
CA VAL A 113 -10.68 -3.82 10.99
C VAL A 113 -11.61 -3.87 9.79
N SER A 114 -11.11 -4.19 8.59
CA SER A 114 -11.91 -4.29 7.38
C SER A 114 -11.26 -5.24 6.40
N LYS A 115 -12.08 -6.02 5.70
CA LYS A 115 -11.63 -6.91 4.64
C LYS A 115 -12.74 -6.99 3.59
N ARG A 116 -12.40 -6.71 2.34
CA ARG A 116 -13.35 -6.85 1.23
C ARG A 116 -12.64 -7.30 -0.04
N ASP A 117 -13.38 -7.97 -0.89
CA ASP A 117 -12.90 -8.40 -2.21
C ASP A 117 -13.56 -7.55 -3.28
N PHE A 118 -12.84 -7.32 -4.37
CA PHE A 118 -13.40 -6.68 -5.57
C PHE A 118 -12.72 -7.21 -6.82
N VAL A 119 -13.38 -7.01 -7.96
CA VAL A 119 -12.84 -7.43 -9.26
C VAL A 119 -11.95 -6.33 -9.79
N GLY A 120 -10.70 -6.68 -10.16
CA GLY A 120 -9.76 -5.76 -10.77
C GLY A 120 -9.93 -5.67 -12.28
N SER A 121 -9.14 -4.79 -12.92
CA SER A 121 -9.10 -4.69 -14.37
C SER A 121 -8.25 -5.80 -15.00
N SER A 122 -7.25 -6.30 -14.30
CA SER A 122 -6.36 -7.38 -14.76
C SER A 122 -6.22 -8.51 -13.74
N HIS A 123 -7.02 -8.50 -12.68
CA HIS A 123 -7.05 -9.54 -11.65
C HIS A 123 -8.50 -9.91 -11.38
N GLU A 124 -8.76 -11.20 -11.25
CA GLU A 124 -10.13 -11.70 -11.03
C GLU A 124 -10.67 -11.30 -9.66
N LYS A 125 -9.82 -11.30 -8.65
CA LYS A 125 -10.19 -10.94 -7.29
C LYS A 125 -9.01 -10.28 -6.60
N ILE A 126 -9.25 -9.06 -6.09
CA ILE A 126 -8.29 -8.35 -5.25
C ILE A 126 -8.89 -8.24 -3.86
N THR A 127 -8.11 -8.53 -2.83
CA THR A 127 -8.57 -8.41 -1.45
C THR A 127 -7.93 -7.19 -0.81
N GLU A 128 -8.76 -6.27 -0.31
CA GLU A 128 -8.33 -5.11 0.47
C GLU A 128 -8.48 -5.43 1.94
N GLU A 129 -7.39 -5.35 2.69
CA GLU A 129 -7.39 -5.51 4.14
C GLU A 129 -6.91 -4.23 4.79
N ILE A 130 -7.68 -3.72 5.76
CA ILE A 130 -7.31 -2.53 6.51
C ILE A 130 -6.98 -2.94 7.93
N TYR A 131 -5.79 -2.59 8.37
CA TYR A 131 -5.28 -2.86 9.72
C TYR A 131 -5.06 -1.54 10.43
N GLU A 132 -5.44 -1.48 11.70
CA GLU A 132 -5.21 -0.32 12.56
C GLU A 132 -4.37 -0.71 13.76
N LYS A 133 -3.46 0.20 14.15
CA LYS A 133 -2.60 -0.01 15.29
C LYS A 133 -3.45 -0.14 16.56
N ARG A 134 -3.17 -1.16 17.37
CA ARG A 134 -3.88 -1.36 18.63
C ARG A 134 -3.52 -0.25 19.61
N ALA A 135 -4.51 0.14 20.42
CA ALA A 135 -4.25 1.09 21.49
C ALA A 135 -3.26 0.49 22.50
N THR A 136 -2.27 1.28 22.90
CA THR A 136 -1.34 0.91 23.96
C THR A 136 -1.90 1.40 25.29
N LYS A 137 -1.71 0.62 26.31
CA LYS A 137 -2.08 0.99 27.69
C LYS A 137 -0.86 1.35 28.50
#